data_df42c551c4f42a1fdb954e7e0626ac39
#
_entry.id   df42c551c4f42a1fdb954e7e0626ac39
#
_cell.length_a   1.000
_cell.length_b   1.000
_cell.length_c   1.000
_cell.angle_alpha   90.00
_cell.angle_beta   90.00
_cell.angle_gamma   90.00
#
_symmetry.space_group_name_H-M   'P 1'
#
loop_
_entity.id
_entity.type
_entity.pdbx_description
1 polymer ?
#
loop_
_entity_poly.entity_id
_entity_poly.type
_entity_poly.pdbx_seq_one_letter_code
_entity_poly.pdbx_strand_id
1 'polypeptide(L)' 'MNSLNPKLLLLGGSHAEIPLILAAKELGYYVITTGNDQKGLGHSYADKNIF' A
#
# COMPACT_ATOMS: atom_id res chain seq x y z
N MET A 1 -2.37 -15.99 -8.21
CA MET A 1 -2.94 -15.80 -7.74
C MET A 1 -3.34 -15.30 -7.13
N ASN A 2 -3.38 -14.69 -6.94
CA ASN A 2 -3.80 -14.60 -6.47
C ASN A 2 -4.91 -14.02 -5.91
N SER A 3 -6.04 -14.29 -6.34
CA SER A 3 -7.28 -13.90 -5.72
C SER A 3 -7.34 -14.33 -4.25
N LEU A 4 -6.44 -15.19 -3.86
CA LEU A 4 -6.39 -15.67 -2.48
C LEU A 4 -5.46 -14.83 -1.59
N ASN A 5 -4.77 -13.88 -2.17
CA ASN A 5 -3.89 -13.03 -1.38
C ASN A 5 -4.72 -12.10 -0.51
N PRO A 6 -4.39 -11.97 0.77
CA PRO A 6 -5.11 -11.03 1.62
C PRO A 6 -4.82 -9.60 1.17
N LYS A 7 -5.78 -8.72 1.41
CA LYS A 7 -5.65 -7.33 1.04
C LYS A 7 -5.52 -6.48 2.29
N LEU A 8 -4.63 -5.50 2.21
CA LEU A 8 -4.41 -4.55 3.30
C LEU A 8 -4.75 -3.16 2.80
N LEU A 9 -5.68 -2.51 3.47
CA LEU A 9 -6.02 -1.13 3.16
C LEU A 9 -5.29 -0.23 4.14
N LEU A 10 -4.46 0.64 3.61
CA LEU A 10 -3.65 1.54 4.40
C LEU A 10 -4.10 2.97 4.17
N LEU A 11 -4.54 3.64 5.23
CA LEU A 11 -4.98 5.02 5.14
C LEU A 11 -3.77 5.92 5.18
N GLY A 12 -3.33 6.36 4.02
CA GLY A 12 -2.15 7.18 3.88
C GLY A 12 -1.20 6.54 2.91
N GLY A 13 -0.18 7.26 2.54
CA GLY A 13 0.81 6.79 1.58
C GLY A 13 2.01 7.69 1.59
N SER A 14 2.34 8.25 2.75
CA SER A 14 3.49 9.12 2.86
C SER A 14 4.78 8.32 2.93
N HIS A 15 5.88 9.03 2.94
CA HIS A 15 7.19 8.40 3.06
C HIS A 15 7.29 7.51 4.30
N ALA A 16 6.61 7.90 5.38
CA ALA A 16 6.69 7.16 6.64
C ALA A 16 6.05 5.77 6.54
N GLU A 17 5.14 5.56 5.59
CA GLU A 17 4.48 4.27 5.43
C GLU A 17 5.26 3.29 4.56
N ILE A 18 6.34 3.72 3.90
CA ILE A 18 7.06 2.84 2.99
C ILE A 18 7.53 1.55 3.65
N PRO A 19 8.16 1.58 4.83
CA PRO A 19 8.59 0.32 5.44
C PRO A 19 7.43 -0.63 5.72
N LEU A 20 6.29 -0.10 6.11
CA LEU A 20 5.12 -0.92 6.37
C LEU A 20 4.59 -1.55 5.09
N ILE A 21 4.55 -0.77 4.02
CA ILE A 21 4.06 -1.28 2.74
C ILE A 21 4.97 -2.41 2.24
N LEU A 22 6.28 -2.20 2.31
CA LEU A 22 7.22 -3.21 1.84
C LEU A 22 7.14 -4.48 2.68
N ALA A 23 6.99 -4.33 4.00
CA ALA A 23 6.87 -5.50 4.86
C ALA A 23 5.59 -6.27 4.57
N ALA A 24 4.50 -5.57 4.33
CA ALA A 24 3.23 -6.21 4.03
C ALA A 24 3.32 -6.98 2.71
N LYS A 25 3.95 -6.38 1.71
CA LYS A 25 4.09 -7.05 0.43
C LYS A 25 4.96 -8.28 0.54
N GLU A 26 5.99 -8.22 1.36
CA GLU A 26 6.85 -9.37 1.57
C GLU A 26 6.10 -10.52 2.21
N LEU A 27 5.09 -10.20 3.01
CA LEU A 27 4.25 -11.21 3.64
C LEU A 27 3.15 -11.71 2.72
N GLY A 28 3.08 -11.19 1.51
CA GLY A 28 2.10 -11.67 0.54
C GLY A 28 0.82 -10.87 0.47
N TYR A 29 0.77 -9.70 1.10
CA TYR A 29 -0.41 -8.87 1.06
C TYR A 29 -0.49 -8.07 -0.24
N TYR A 30 -1.72 -7.90 -0.71
CA TYR A 30 -2.00 -6.95 -1.78
C TYR A 30 -2.31 -5.61 -1.10
N VAL A 31 -1.44 -4.64 -1.27
CA VAL A 31 -1.51 -3.39 -0.50
C VAL A 31 -2.22 -2.30 -1.30
N ILE A 32 -3.23 -1.73 -0.68
CA ILE A 32 -4.01 -0.64 -1.26
C ILE A 32 -3.80 0.58 -0.37
N THR A 33 -3.36 1.68 -0.94
CA THR A 33 -3.23 2.92 -0.18
C THR A 33 -4.30 3.91 -0.60
N THR A 34 -4.72 4.74 0.34
CA THR A 34 -5.69 5.79 0.08
C THR A 34 -5.29 7.01 0.91
N GLY A 35 -5.83 8.16 0.58
CA GLY A 35 -5.53 9.37 1.29
C GLY A 35 -5.71 10.58 0.41
N ASN A 36 -5.39 11.75 0.94
CA ASN A 36 -5.60 13.00 0.23
C ASN A 36 -4.38 13.47 -0.55
N ASP A 37 -3.20 12.97 -0.22
CA ASP A 37 -1.97 13.43 -0.84
C ASP A 37 -1.51 12.45 -1.90
N GLN A 38 -1.89 12.73 -3.14
CA GLN A 38 -1.51 11.88 -4.26
C GLN A 38 -0.01 11.89 -4.51
N LYS A 39 0.70 12.85 -3.95
CA LYS A 39 2.14 12.97 -4.14
C LYS A 39 2.93 12.24 -3.07
N GLY A 40 2.25 11.60 -2.12
CA GLY A 40 2.95 10.86 -1.09
C GLY A 40 3.78 9.75 -1.70
N LEU A 41 5.05 9.69 -1.29
CA LEU A 41 5.97 8.73 -1.88
C LEU A 41 5.59 7.29 -1.62
N GLY A 42 4.91 7.03 -0.50
CA GLY A 42 4.52 5.67 -0.16
C GLY A 42 3.52 5.08 -1.15
N HIS A 43 2.71 5.92 -1.80
CA HIS A 43 1.71 5.41 -2.74
C HIS A 43 2.33 4.62 -3.89
N SER A 44 3.53 4.99 -4.32
CA SER A 44 4.14 4.33 -5.45
C SER A 44 4.61 2.91 -5.12
N TYR A 45 4.71 2.57 -3.87
CA TYR A 45 5.14 1.23 -3.45
C TYR A 45 3.97 0.27 -3.27
N ALA A 46 2.75 0.80 -3.24
CA ALA A 46 1.57 -0.04 -3.07
C ALA A 46 1.16 -0.67 -4.40
N ASP A 47 0.32 -1.68 -4.31
CA ASP A 47 -0.20 -2.34 -5.51
C ASP A 47 -1.30 -1.52 -6.16
N LYS A 48 -2.04 -0.75 -5.37
CA LYS A 48 -3.13 0.06 -5.87
C LYS A 48 -3.30 1.29 -5.01
N ASN A 49 -3.68 2.40 -5.63
CA ASN A 49 -3.94 3.65 -4.94
C ASN A 49 -5.37 4.07 -5.21
N ILE A 50 -6.07 4.49 -4.16
CA ILE A 50 -7.43 4.99 -4.28
C ILE A 50 -7.46 6.39 -3.66
N PHE A 51 -7.72 7.38 -4.46
CA PHE A 51 -7.83 8.75 -4.01
C PHE A 51 -9.26 9.26 -4.18
#